data_14d65573320271d6edd75ced9069cb6f
#
_entry.id   14d65573320271d6edd75ced9069cb6f
#
_cell.length_a   1.000
_cell.length_b   1.000
_cell.length_c   1.000
_cell.angle_alpha   90.00
_cell.angle_beta   90.00
_cell.angle_gamma   90.00
#
_symmetry.space_group_name_H-M   'P 1'
#
loop_
_entity.id
_entity.type
_entity.pdbx_description
1 polymer ?
#
loop_
_entity_poly.entity_id
_entity_poly.type
_entity_poly.pdbx_seq_one_letter_code
_entity_poly.pdbx_strand_id
1 'polypeptide(L)'
;MNLLKTIGKQMQYPRGVFGKILFAWMTRMTIAHARWTVSLMDIQADDDIIEIGFGNGANIKLLLQRAVNGSVTGVEISDTAIEMASKKNAKFISEGKVKLHKAAGDALPFEDGMFNKACTVATAYVIEDPGAVFKEMYRVLKPKGGVAVTFPVRENFIRFKPVSAEGFYLHQLADLEKDLRDTGFVNCRTENNDQVKFGAHCMLGIKPTTIS
;
A
#
# COMPACT_ATOMS: atom_id res chain seq x y z
N MET A 1 21.24 -15.04 18.59
CA MET A 1 20.38 -14.10 17.84
C MET A 1 19.06 -14.79 17.56
N ASN A 2 17.91 -14.23 17.97
CA ASN A 2 16.63 -14.92 17.81
C ASN A 2 16.21 -14.88 16.32
N LEU A 3 16.15 -16.04 15.67
CA LEU A 3 15.82 -16.18 14.24
C LEU A 3 14.50 -15.48 13.87
N LEU A 4 13.49 -15.56 14.75
CA LEU A 4 12.19 -14.91 14.51
C LEU A 4 12.31 -13.38 14.46
N LYS A 5 13.12 -12.77 15.33
CA LYS A 5 13.39 -11.33 15.30
C LYS A 5 14.11 -10.92 14.01
N THR A 6 15.06 -11.74 13.55
CA THR A 6 15.76 -11.49 12.28
C THR A 6 14.79 -11.55 11.10
N ILE A 7 13.90 -12.54 11.05
CA ILE A 7 12.86 -12.65 10.02
C ILE A 7 11.94 -11.43 10.09
N GLY A 8 11.44 -11.05 11.27
CA GLY A 8 10.58 -9.88 11.44
C GLY A 8 11.22 -8.59 10.91
N LYS A 9 12.49 -8.33 11.24
CA LYS A 9 13.23 -7.16 10.70
C LYS A 9 13.39 -7.21 9.18
N GLN A 10 13.64 -8.38 8.60
CA GLN A 10 13.76 -8.54 7.15
C GLN A 10 12.39 -8.42 6.43
N MET A 11 11.28 -8.68 7.12
CA MET A 11 9.93 -8.45 6.57
C MET A 11 9.62 -6.95 6.47
N GLN A 12 10.13 -6.13 7.39
CA GLN A 12 9.95 -4.68 7.38
C GLN A 12 10.94 -3.97 6.46
N TYR A 13 12.22 -4.35 6.57
CA TYR A 13 13.34 -3.73 5.86
C TYR A 13 14.19 -4.81 5.21
N PRO A 14 13.79 -5.33 4.04
CA PRO A 14 14.54 -6.40 3.36
C PRO A 14 15.92 -5.92 2.94
N ARG A 15 16.96 -6.71 3.31
CA ARG A 15 18.36 -6.45 2.97
C ARG A 15 19.05 -7.72 2.48
N GLY A 16 19.96 -7.57 1.51
CA GLY A 16 20.76 -8.67 0.97
C GLY A 16 19.93 -9.76 0.30
N VAL A 17 20.57 -10.88 -0.01
CA VAL A 17 19.96 -12.01 -0.73
C VAL A 17 18.80 -12.64 0.07
N PHE A 18 19.02 -12.83 1.39
CA PHE A 18 17.99 -13.39 2.27
C PHE A 18 16.72 -12.51 2.31
N GLY A 19 16.90 -11.19 2.42
CA GLY A 19 15.78 -10.24 2.35
C GLY A 19 15.03 -10.33 1.03
N LYS A 20 15.73 -10.43 -0.11
CA LYS A 20 15.11 -10.59 -1.44
C LYS A 20 14.26 -11.87 -1.53
N ILE A 21 14.76 -12.99 -1.03
CA ILE A 21 14.04 -14.29 -1.05
C ILE A 21 12.80 -14.22 -0.15
N LEU A 22 12.95 -13.73 1.08
CA LEU A 22 11.85 -13.58 2.02
C LEU A 22 10.77 -12.64 1.47
N PHE A 23 11.17 -11.55 0.85
CA PHE A 23 10.26 -10.56 0.27
C PHE A 23 9.49 -11.11 -0.93
N ALA A 24 10.15 -11.91 -1.79
CA ALA A 24 9.47 -12.61 -2.88
C ALA A 24 8.45 -13.63 -2.36
N TRP A 25 8.75 -14.31 -1.25
CA TRP A 25 7.81 -15.22 -0.59
C TRP A 25 6.63 -14.46 0.03
N MET A 26 6.87 -13.34 0.71
CA MET A 26 5.81 -12.48 1.25
C MET A 26 4.85 -11.99 0.17
N THR A 27 5.37 -11.60 -1.00
CA THR A 27 4.55 -11.18 -2.13
C THR A 27 3.55 -12.26 -2.55
N ARG A 28 3.93 -13.53 -2.50
CA ARG A 28 3.00 -14.64 -2.79
C ARG A 28 1.83 -14.72 -1.80
N MET A 29 2.06 -14.30 -0.57
CA MET A 29 1.00 -14.26 0.46
C MET A 29 0.09 -13.03 0.31
N THR A 30 0.63 -11.91 -0.18
CA THR A 30 -0.09 -10.63 -0.25
C THR A 30 -0.69 -10.32 -1.62
N ILE A 31 -0.34 -11.05 -2.68
CA ILE A 31 -0.85 -10.77 -4.03
C ILE A 31 -2.39 -10.93 -4.14
N ALA A 32 -2.98 -11.80 -3.32
CA ALA A 32 -4.43 -11.95 -3.26
C ALA A 32 -5.11 -10.72 -2.65
N HIS A 33 -4.46 -10.09 -1.64
CA HIS A 33 -4.90 -8.81 -1.08
C HIS A 33 -4.89 -7.71 -2.16
N ALA A 34 -3.79 -7.62 -2.92
CA ALA A 34 -3.68 -6.64 -3.99
C ALA A 34 -4.74 -6.80 -5.09
N ARG A 35 -4.99 -8.03 -5.54
CA ARG A 35 -6.05 -8.31 -6.53
C ARG A 35 -7.42 -7.88 -6.02
N TRP A 36 -7.70 -8.19 -4.77
CA TRP A 36 -8.95 -7.81 -4.14
C TRP A 36 -9.06 -6.29 -3.96
N THR A 37 -8.01 -5.61 -3.48
CA THR A 37 -7.97 -4.15 -3.39
C THR A 37 -8.26 -3.50 -4.74
N VAL A 38 -7.56 -3.92 -5.80
CA VAL A 38 -7.75 -3.41 -7.16
C VAL A 38 -9.19 -3.61 -7.65
N SER A 39 -9.86 -4.69 -7.25
CA SER A 39 -11.27 -4.94 -7.63
C SER A 39 -12.27 -3.99 -6.93
N LEU A 40 -11.89 -3.39 -5.80
CA LEU A 40 -12.71 -2.48 -5.00
C LEU A 40 -12.50 -0.99 -5.35
N MET A 41 -11.39 -0.65 -6.02
CA MET A 41 -10.95 0.73 -6.22
C MET A 41 -11.72 1.50 -7.31
N ASP A 42 -12.58 0.87 -8.08
CA ASP A 42 -13.27 1.52 -9.23
C ASP A 42 -12.30 2.32 -10.12
N ILE A 43 -11.24 1.66 -10.58
CA ILE A 43 -10.19 2.28 -11.40
C ILE A 43 -10.70 2.46 -12.83
N GLN A 44 -10.59 3.69 -13.34
CA GLN A 44 -10.90 4.06 -14.71
C GLN A 44 -9.66 3.90 -15.61
N ALA A 45 -9.89 3.80 -16.91
CA ALA A 45 -8.82 3.52 -17.88
C ALA A 45 -7.70 4.57 -17.93
N ASP A 46 -8.01 5.81 -17.61
CA ASP A 46 -7.13 6.99 -17.65
C ASP A 46 -6.69 7.49 -16.27
N ASP A 47 -6.93 6.70 -15.21
CA ASP A 47 -6.54 7.07 -13.86
C ASP A 47 -5.02 7.10 -13.67
N ASP A 48 -4.53 8.19 -13.06
CA ASP A 48 -3.20 8.27 -12.47
C ASP A 48 -3.29 7.78 -11.02
N ILE A 49 -2.53 6.74 -10.70
CA ILE A 49 -2.62 6.03 -9.43
C ILE A 49 -1.31 6.18 -8.64
N ILE A 50 -1.41 6.44 -7.33
CA ILE A 50 -0.25 6.34 -6.43
C ILE A 50 -0.39 5.11 -5.53
N GLU A 51 0.67 4.30 -5.44
CA GLU A 51 0.80 3.19 -4.48
C GLU A 51 1.89 3.52 -3.45
N ILE A 52 1.51 3.53 -2.16
CA ILE A 52 2.41 3.78 -1.04
C ILE A 52 2.85 2.45 -0.43
N GLY A 53 4.17 2.23 -0.35
CA GLY A 53 4.74 0.97 0.09
C GLY A 53 4.60 -0.12 -0.97
N PHE A 54 4.96 0.16 -2.23
CA PHE A 54 4.78 -0.78 -3.35
C PHE A 54 5.63 -2.06 -3.24
N GLY A 55 6.56 -2.10 -2.31
CA GLY A 55 7.42 -3.25 -2.07
C GLY A 55 8.20 -3.67 -3.32
N ASN A 56 8.10 -4.95 -3.75
CA ASN A 56 8.76 -5.40 -4.97
C ASN A 56 8.01 -5.09 -6.27
N GLY A 57 7.01 -4.22 -6.22
CA GLY A 57 6.25 -3.74 -7.38
C GLY A 57 5.35 -4.79 -8.05
N ALA A 58 4.93 -5.84 -7.33
CA ALA A 58 4.08 -6.87 -7.90
C ALA A 58 2.65 -6.36 -8.21
N ASN A 59 2.16 -5.39 -7.44
CA ASN A 59 0.82 -4.83 -7.59
C ASN A 59 0.71 -3.88 -8.78
N ILE A 60 1.80 -3.21 -9.15
CA ILE A 60 1.85 -2.20 -10.23
C ILE A 60 1.22 -2.72 -11.52
N LYS A 61 1.54 -3.96 -11.91
CA LYS A 61 0.93 -4.57 -13.09
C LYS A 61 -0.58 -4.75 -12.96
N LEU A 62 -1.10 -5.06 -11.76
CA LEU A 62 -2.54 -5.21 -11.53
C LEU A 62 -3.27 -3.87 -11.68
N LEU A 63 -2.67 -2.80 -11.18
CA LEU A 63 -3.17 -1.43 -11.32
C LEU A 63 -3.20 -1.01 -12.80
N LEU A 64 -2.09 -1.20 -13.55
CA LEU A 64 -2.01 -0.88 -14.97
C LEU A 64 -2.94 -1.72 -15.87
N GLN A 65 -3.34 -2.91 -15.43
CA GLN A 65 -4.36 -3.70 -16.15
C GLN A 65 -5.74 -3.06 -16.11
N ARG A 66 -5.98 -2.15 -15.17
CA ARG A 66 -7.22 -1.35 -15.09
C ARG A 66 -7.01 0.03 -15.68
N ALA A 67 -5.97 0.75 -15.29
CA ALA A 67 -5.59 2.05 -15.82
C ALA A 67 -4.76 1.92 -17.11
N VAL A 68 -5.38 1.37 -18.16
CA VAL A 68 -4.67 1.01 -19.40
C VAL A 68 -4.08 2.20 -20.16
N ASN A 69 -4.67 3.39 -20.01
CA ASN A 69 -4.21 4.66 -20.59
C ASN A 69 -3.54 5.56 -19.55
N GLY A 70 -3.74 5.28 -18.27
CA GLY A 70 -3.20 6.02 -17.13
C GLY A 70 -1.78 5.61 -16.75
N SER A 71 -1.39 5.97 -15.54
CA SER A 71 -0.06 5.72 -14.99
C SER A 71 -0.10 5.24 -13.54
N VAL A 72 1.01 4.64 -13.08
CA VAL A 72 1.22 4.28 -11.68
C VAL A 72 2.50 4.91 -11.17
N THR A 73 2.38 5.68 -10.09
CA THR A 73 3.51 6.21 -9.33
C THR A 73 3.63 5.41 -8.03
N GLY A 74 4.78 4.82 -7.78
CA GLY A 74 5.06 4.08 -6.55
C GLY A 74 6.00 4.85 -5.62
N VAL A 75 5.73 4.78 -4.31
CA VAL A 75 6.59 5.33 -3.25
C VAL A 75 7.01 4.22 -2.30
N GLU A 76 8.30 4.14 -1.97
CA GLU A 76 8.89 3.11 -1.12
C GLU A 76 10.17 3.65 -0.46
N ILE A 77 10.45 3.22 0.78
CA ILE A 77 11.65 3.65 1.52
C ILE A 77 12.84 2.71 1.33
N SER A 78 12.60 1.46 0.96
CA SER A 78 13.63 0.41 0.85
C SER A 78 14.31 0.40 -0.52
N ASP A 79 15.63 0.70 -0.56
CA ASP A 79 16.42 0.61 -1.79
C ASP A 79 16.36 -0.79 -2.43
N THR A 80 16.36 -1.84 -1.61
CA THR A 80 16.25 -3.22 -2.09
C THR A 80 14.91 -3.48 -2.77
N ALA A 81 13.80 -2.97 -2.21
CA ALA A 81 12.48 -3.09 -2.79
C ALA A 81 12.39 -2.32 -4.11
N ILE A 82 12.90 -1.08 -4.14
CA ILE A 82 12.94 -0.24 -5.34
C ILE A 82 13.74 -0.94 -6.45
N GLU A 83 14.92 -1.50 -6.15
CA GLU A 83 15.71 -2.26 -7.13
C GLU A 83 14.92 -3.45 -7.71
N MET A 84 14.23 -4.20 -6.86
CA MET A 84 13.42 -5.35 -7.28
C MET A 84 12.24 -4.90 -8.15
N ALA A 85 11.54 -3.85 -7.76
CA ALA A 85 10.40 -3.29 -8.48
C ALA A 85 10.81 -2.70 -9.83
N SER A 86 11.95 -1.99 -9.89
CA SER A 86 12.50 -1.42 -11.13
C SER A 86 12.79 -2.52 -12.16
N LYS A 87 13.43 -3.62 -11.74
CA LYS A 87 13.68 -4.75 -12.62
C LYS A 87 12.39 -5.42 -13.10
N LYS A 88 11.44 -5.64 -12.19
CA LYS A 88 10.15 -6.29 -12.49
C LYS A 88 9.29 -5.48 -13.45
N ASN A 89 9.30 -4.15 -13.32
CA ASN A 89 8.46 -3.24 -14.09
C ASN A 89 9.23 -2.46 -15.17
N ALA A 90 10.45 -2.89 -15.54
CA ALA A 90 11.35 -2.17 -16.46
C ALA A 90 10.68 -1.76 -17.77
N LYS A 91 9.84 -2.62 -18.35
CA LYS A 91 9.07 -2.32 -19.56
C LYS A 91 8.12 -1.13 -19.34
N PHE A 92 7.33 -1.15 -18.29
CA PHE A 92 6.36 -0.07 -18.02
C PHE A 92 7.06 1.25 -17.64
N ILE A 93 8.24 1.16 -17.00
CA ILE A 93 9.07 2.34 -16.70
C ILE A 93 9.60 2.95 -18.01
N SER A 94 10.12 2.13 -18.95
CA SER A 94 10.61 2.61 -20.25
C SER A 94 9.50 3.18 -21.14
N GLU A 95 8.26 2.72 -20.97
CA GLU A 95 7.06 3.24 -21.64
C GLU A 95 6.50 4.53 -20.95
N GLY A 96 7.11 5.00 -19.86
CA GLY A 96 6.63 6.15 -19.09
C GLY A 96 5.37 5.91 -18.27
N LYS A 97 4.88 4.68 -18.21
CA LYS A 97 3.67 4.27 -17.48
C LYS A 97 3.89 4.09 -15.98
N VAL A 98 5.14 3.92 -15.55
CA VAL A 98 5.51 3.72 -14.14
C VAL A 98 6.61 4.66 -13.74
N LYS A 99 6.44 5.31 -12.59
CA LYS A 99 7.48 6.08 -11.91
C LYS A 99 7.66 5.54 -10.49
N LEU A 100 8.90 5.34 -10.06
CA LEU A 100 9.22 4.84 -8.72
C LEU A 100 10.04 5.90 -7.97
N HIS A 101 9.61 6.24 -6.77
CA HIS A 101 10.24 7.26 -5.93
C HIS A 101 10.65 6.67 -4.59
N LYS A 102 11.84 7.07 -4.11
CA LYS A 102 12.27 6.80 -2.75
C LYS A 102 11.79 7.93 -1.85
N ALA A 103 10.75 7.68 -1.06
CA ALA A 103 10.23 8.62 -0.07
C ALA A 103 9.45 7.87 1.02
N ALA A 104 9.23 8.54 2.15
CA ALA A 104 8.32 8.08 3.19
C ALA A 104 6.86 8.40 2.82
N GLY A 105 5.92 7.58 3.28
CA GLY A 105 4.50 7.75 2.95
C GLY A 105 3.84 8.94 3.63
N ASP A 106 4.43 9.43 4.71
CA ASP A 106 4.03 10.62 5.48
C ASP A 106 4.65 11.93 4.99
N ALA A 107 5.48 11.88 3.92
CA ALA A 107 6.13 13.04 3.30
C ALA A 107 6.31 12.80 1.80
N LEU A 108 5.21 12.87 1.05
CA LEU A 108 5.20 12.57 -0.38
C LEU A 108 5.76 13.74 -1.21
N PRO A 109 6.73 13.51 -2.12
CA PRO A 109 7.37 14.54 -2.92
C PRO A 109 6.51 14.95 -4.15
N PHE A 110 5.22 15.18 -3.94
CA PHE A 110 4.27 15.52 -5.00
C PHE A 110 3.43 16.73 -4.61
N GLU A 111 2.92 17.44 -5.61
CA GLU A 111 1.98 18.53 -5.44
C GLU A 111 0.59 18.02 -5.05
N ASP A 112 -0.26 18.92 -4.56
CA ASP A 112 -1.64 18.63 -4.22
C ASP A 112 -2.45 18.24 -5.47
N GLY A 113 -3.34 17.28 -5.34
CA GLY A 113 -4.30 16.97 -6.38
C GLY A 113 -3.73 16.37 -7.67
N MET A 114 -2.66 15.60 -7.59
CA MET A 114 -2.06 14.96 -8.77
C MET A 114 -2.73 13.65 -9.19
N PHE A 115 -3.26 12.85 -8.26
CA PHE A 115 -3.68 11.49 -8.50
C PHE A 115 -5.20 11.30 -8.44
N ASN A 116 -5.72 10.38 -9.25
CA ASN A 116 -7.13 9.97 -9.24
C ASN A 116 -7.40 8.92 -8.16
N LYS A 117 -6.44 8.04 -7.92
CA LYS A 117 -6.53 6.96 -6.91
C LYS A 117 -5.25 6.89 -6.09
N ALA A 118 -5.41 6.58 -4.80
CA ALA A 118 -4.29 6.29 -3.91
C ALA A 118 -4.54 4.95 -3.23
N CYS A 119 -3.51 4.12 -3.12
CA CYS A 119 -3.64 2.87 -2.37
C CYS A 119 -2.38 2.52 -1.58
N THR A 120 -2.58 1.71 -0.55
CA THR A 120 -1.53 0.99 0.17
C THR A 120 -2.03 -0.41 0.49
N VAL A 121 -1.21 -1.42 0.23
CA VAL A 121 -1.59 -2.83 0.39
C VAL A 121 -0.58 -3.57 1.24
N ALA A 122 -1.05 -4.11 2.36
CA ALA A 122 -0.24 -4.88 3.31
C ALA A 122 0.98 -4.10 3.84
N THR A 123 0.83 -2.78 4.06
CA THR A 123 1.89 -1.88 4.53
C THR A 123 1.53 -1.22 5.87
N ALA A 124 0.23 -1.06 6.20
CA ALA A 124 -0.22 -0.35 7.40
C ALA A 124 0.41 -0.86 8.70
N TYR A 125 0.74 -2.14 8.79
CA TYR A 125 1.37 -2.74 9.98
C TYR A 125 2.87 -2.45 10.14
N VAL A 126 3.48 -1.73 9.21
CA VAL A 126 4.87 -1.22 9.32
C VAL A 126 4.91 0.31 9.39
N ILE A 127 3.77 0.98 9.38
CA ILE A 127 3.63 2.42 9.50
C ILE A 127 3.33 2.75 10.98
N GLU A 128 4.13 3.63 11.57
CA GLU A 128 3.96 4.05 12.96
C GLU A 128 2.77 5.01 13.12
N ASP A 129 2.66 6.00 12.25
CA ASP A 129 1.56 6.98 12.19
C ASP A 129 0.78 6.88 10.88
N PRO A 130 -0.26 6.02 10.82
CA PRO A 130 -1.12 5.91 9.64
C PRO A 130 -1.87 7.21 9.31
N GLY A 131 -2.22 8.01 10.33
CA GLY A 131 -2.93 9.27 10.13
C GLY A 131 -2.12 10.28 9.33
N ALA A 132 -0.79 10.35 9.55
CA ALA A 132 0.09 11.18 8.73
C ALA A 132 0.13 10.72 7.27
N VAL A 133 0.18 9.40 7.04
CA VAL A 133 0.13 8.84 5.68
C VAL A 133 -1.21 9.13 5.01
N PHE A 134 -2.33 9.00 5.72
CA PHE A 134 -3.66 9.29 5.15
C PHE A 134 -3.82 10.76 4.78
N LYS A 135 -3.23 11.70 5.57
CA LYS A 135 -3.20 13.13 5.23
C LYS A 135 -2.45 13.39 3.92
N GLU A 136 -1.32 12.73 3.71
CA GLU A 136 -0.57 12.85 2.46
C GLU A 136 -1.33 12.22 1.27
N MET A 137 -1.95 11.03 1.48
CA MET A 137 -2.83 10.43 0.45
C MET A 137 -3.98 11.36 0.08
N TYR A 138 -4.61 12.00 1.08
CA TYR A 138 -5.68 12.98 0.85
C TYR A 138 -5.16 14.20 0.09
N ARG A 139 -4.02 14.75 0.49
CA ARG A 139 -3.41 15.94 -0.13
C ARG A 139 -3.17 15.73 -1.62
N VAL A 140 -2.52 14.62 -1.97
CA VAL A 140 -2.12 14.34 -3.35
C VAL A 140 -3.26 13.84 -4.25
N LEU A 141 -4.40 13.46 -3.68
CA LEU A 141 -5.59 13.09 -4.46
C LEU A 141 -6.30 14.31 -5.03
N LYS A 142 -6.75 14.18 -6.27
CA LYS A 142 -7.70 15.11 -6.91
C LYS A 142 -9.04 15.12 -6.15
N PRO A 143 -9.84 16.19 -6.23
CA PRO A 143 -11.25 16.13 -5.83
C PRO A 143 -11.96 14.93 -6.50
N LYS A 144 -12.82 14.23 -5.76
CA LYS A 144 -13.44 12.93 -6.12
C LYS A 144 -12.47 11.75 -6.24
N GLY A 145 -11.19 11.94 -5.97
CA GLY A 145 -10.21 10.86 -5.96
C GLY A 145 -10.50 9.84 -4.85
N GLY A 146 -10.24 8.58 -5.15
CA GLY A 146 -10.51 7.45 -4.24
C GLY A 146 -9.27 6.97 -3.50
N VAL A 147 -9.44 6.58 -2.23
CA VAL A 147 -8.41 5.92 -1.42
C VAL A 147 -8.78 4.48 -1.12
N ALA A 148 -7.80 3.57 -1.10
CA ALA A 148 -7.94 2.20 -0.65
C ALA A 148 -6.76 1.80 0.26
N VAL A 149 -7.07 1.38 1.48
CA VAL A 149 -6.09 0.93 2.47
C VAL A 149 -6.38 -0.52 2.85
N THR A 150 -5.55 -1.46 2.41
CA THR A 150 -5.75 -2.88 2.66
C THR A 150 -4.68 -3.44 3.59
N PHE A 151 -5.11 -4.15 4.62
CA PHE A 151 -4.24 -4.77 5.60
C PHE A 151 -4.85 -6.07 6.14
N PRO A 152 -4.02 -7.02 6.66
CA PRO A 152 -4.51 -8.27 7.22
C PRO A 152 -5.31 -8.04 8.52
N VAL A 153 -6.25 -8.94 8.80
CA VAL A 153 -6.96 -8.97 10.08
C VAL A 153 -5.96 -9.16 11.21
N ARG A 154 -5.94 -8.23 12.15
CA ARG A 154 -4.97 -8.13 13.24
C ARG A 154 -4.86 -9.42 14.06
N GLU A 155 -6.01 -10.00 14.46
CA GLU A 155 -6.11 -11.19 15.30
C GLU A 155 -5.53 -12.43 14.62
N ASN A 156 -5.58 -12.49 13.30
CA ASN A 156 -4.99 -13.57 12.50
C ASN A 156 -3.50 -13.33 12.24
N PHE A 157 -3.13 -12.07 11.97
CA PHE A 157 -1.77 -11.70 11.62
C PHE A 157 -0.80 -11.80 12.82
N ILE A 158 -1.25 -11.44 14.03
CA ILE A 158 -0.44 -11.55 15.25
C ILE A 158 -0.05 -13.00 15.60
N ARG A 159 -0.83 -13.99 15.14
CA ARG A 159 -0.51 -15.42 15.32
C ARG A 159 0.67 -15.88 14.47
N PHE A 160 1.07 -15.10 13.49
CA PHE A 160 2.26 -15.37 12.72
C PHE A 160 3.50 -14.97 13.51
N LYS A 161 4.24 -15.96 14.03
CA LYS A 161 5.34 -15.79 15.00
C LYS A 161 6.37 -14.71 14.68
N PRO A 162 6.82 -14.49 13.42
CA PRO A 162 7.71 -13.38 13.10
C PRO A 162 7.12 -12.00 13.36
N VAL A 163 5.81 -11.83 13.22
CA VAL A 163 5.08 -10.57 13.47
C VAL A 163 5.01 -10.28 14.97
N SER A 164 4.72 -11.30 15.79
CA SER A 164 4.64 -11.15 17.25
C SER A 164 6.00 -10.89 17.92
N ALA A 165 7.11 -11.08 17.19
CA ALA A 165 8.44 -11.02 17.77
C ALA A 165 8.99 -9.60 17.95
N GLU A 166 8.74 -8.64 17.05
CA GLU A 166 9.14 -7.21 17.17
C GLU A 166 8.77 -6.36 15.95
N GLY A 167 8.48 -5.07 16.18
CA GLY A 167 8.61 -4.01 15.18
C GLY A 167 7.42 -3.83 14.24
N PHE A 168 6.30 -4.52 14.49
CA PHE A 168 5.06 -4.30 13.73
C PHE A 168 4.08 -3.47 14.55
N TYR A 169 3.52 -2.45 13.92
CA TYR A 169 2.46 -1.64 14.48
C TYR A 169 1.12 -2.29 14.16
N LEU A 170 0.55 -2.99 15.15
CA LEU A 170 -0.71 -3.73 14.98
C LEU A 170 -1.89 -2.83 15.38
N HIS A 171 -2.19 -1.86 14.55
CA HIS A 171 -3.29 -0.92 14.77
C HIS A 171 -4.64 -1.63 14.88
N GLN A 172 -5.55 -1.05 15.68
CA GLN A 172 -6.95 -1.49 15.70
C GLN A 172 -7.68 -0.96 14.47
N LEU A 173 -8.59 -1.76 13.91
CA LEU A 173 -9.39 -1.33 12.76
C LEU A 173 -10.15 -0.02 13.06
N ALA A 174 -10.75 0.09 14.25
CA ALA A 174 -11.52 1.28 14.65
C ALA A 174 -10.67 2.56 14.67
N ASP A 175 -9.39 2.47 15.08
CA ASP A 175 -8.47 3.60 15.09
C ASP A 175 -8.13 4.04 13.66
N LEU A 176 -7.81 3.08 12.79
CA LEU A 176 -7.52 3.37 11.37
C LEU A 176 -8.74 3.97 10.65
N GLU A 177 -9.94 3.46 10.92
CA GLU A 177 -11.18 4.02 10.36
C GLU A 177 -11.44 5.44 10.85
N LYS A 178 -11.14 5.70 12.14
CA LYS A 178 -11.25 7.05 12.71
C LYS A 178 -10.26 7.98 12.03
N ASP A 179 -8.98 7.60 11.92
CA ASP A 179 -7.93 8.41 11.28
C ASP A 179 -8.27 8.73 9.82
N LEU A 180 -8.82 7.75 9.09
CA LEU A 180 -9.25 7.97 7.70
C LEU A 180 -10.37 9.02 7.62
N ARG A 181 -11.39 8.95 8.48
CA ARG A 181 -12.47 9.92 8.55
C ARG A 181 -11.99 11.32 9.00
N ASP A 182 -11.15 11.36 10.03
CA ASP A 182 -10.60 12.62 10.57
C ASP A 182 -9.71 13.35 9.55
N THR A 183 -9.15 12.62 8.59
CA THR A 183 -8.40 13.19 7.45
C THR A 183 -9.29 13.99 6.49
N GLY A 184 -10.61 13.75 6.49
CA GLY A 184 -11.59 14.45 5.64
C GLY A 184 -12.14 13.60 4.49
N PHE A 185 -11.79 12.32 4.40
CA PHE A 185 -12.44 11.40 3.47
C PHE A 185 -13.91 11.19 3.81
N VAL A 186 -14.76 11.17 2.78
CA VAL A 186 -16.20 10.90 2.90
C VAL A 186 -16.55 9.55 2.28
N ASN A 187 -17.80 9.09 2.52
CA ASN A 187 -18.28 7.78 2.07
C ASN A 187 -17.34 6.62 2.50
N CYS A 188 -16.72 6.80 3.67
CA CYS A 188 -15.81 5.79 4.23
C CYS A 188 -16.57 4.51 4.54
N ARG A 189 -16.07 3.39 4.00
CA ARG A 189 -16.55 2.04 4.29
C ARG A 189 -15.40 1.05 4.38
N THR A 190 -15.63 -0.02 5.09
CA THR A 190 -14.66 -1.13 5.21
C THR A 190 -15.28 -2.39 4.64
N GLU A 191 -14.59 -3.01 3.70
CA GLU A 191 -14.90 -4.32 3.16
C GLU A 191 -14.02 -5.36 3.83
N ASN A 192 -14.51 -6.60 3.96
CA ASN A 192 -13.81 -7.70 4.60
C ASN A 192 -13.67 -8.88 3.65
N ASN A 193 -12.54 -9.59 3.72
CA ASN A 193 -12.30 -10.78 2.93
C ASN A 193 -11.56 -11.86 3.76
N ASP A 194 -12.27 -12.89 4.17
CA ASP A 194 -11.72 -14.01 4.95
C ASP A 194 -11.09 -15.10 4.07
N GLN A 195 -11.19 -14.99 2.74
CA GLN A 195 -10.65 -15.99 1.81
C GLN A 195 -9.17 -15.75 1.48
N VAL A 196 -8.64 -14.57 1.78
CA VAL A 196 -7.21 -14.26 1.60
C VAL A 196 -6.40 -14.67 2.84
N LYS A 197 -5.10 -14.82 2.66
CA LYS A 197 -4.20 -15.21 3.77
C LYS A 197 -4.31 -14.21 4.93
N PHE A 198 -4.52 -14.69 6.14
CA PHE A 198 -4.79 -13.92 7.38
C PHE A 198 -6.13 -13.17 7.39
N GLY A 199 -7.00 -13.31 6.40
CA GLY A 199 -8.10 -12.39 6.19
C GLY A 199 -7.62 -10.99 5.81
N ALA A 200 -8.51 -10.10 5.41
CA ALA A 200 -8.16 -8.71 5.14
C ALA A 200 -9.32 -7.77 5.42
N HIS A 201 -8.97 -6.55 5.82
CA HIS A 201 -9.81 -5.36 5.77
C HIS A 201 -9.33 -4.48 4.62
N CYS A 202 -10.26 -3.88 3.88
CA CYS A 202 -9.99 -2.82 2.92
C CYS A 202 -10.86 -1.62 3.26
N MET A 203 -10.24 -0.56 3.76
CA MET A 203 -10.90 0.72 3.98
C MET A 203 -10.89 1.52 2.68
N LEU A 204 -12.04 2.06 2.33
CA LEU A 204 -12.26 2.86 1.13
C LEU A 204 -12.82 4.23 1.54
N GLY A 205 -12.45 5.27 0.81
CA GLY A 205 -12.95 6.62 1.01
C GLY A 205 -12.81 7.45 -0.25
N ILE A 206 -13.49 8.58 -0.28
CA ILE A 206 -13.48 9.53 -1.41
C ILE A 206 -13.10 10.91 -0.88
N LYS A 207 -12.19 11.61 -1.57
CA LYS A 207 -11.94 13.02 -1.32
C LYS A 207 -13.12 13.84 -1.86
N PRO A 208 -13.79 14.68 -1.04
CA PRO A 208 -14.92 15.48 -1.51
C PRO A 208 -14.53 16.47 -2.60
N THR A 209 -15.53 16.98 -3.31
CA THR A 209 -15.33 17.95 -4.42
C THR A 209 -14.99 19.36 -3.91
N THR A 210 -15.46 19.70 -2.72
CA THR A 210 -15.25 21.01 -2.07
C THR A 210 -14.87 20.77 -0.62
N ILE A 211 -13.87 21.50 -0.16
CA ILE A 211 -13.61 21.61 1.27
C ILE A 211 -14.68 22.58 1.77
N SER A 212 -15.68 22.06 2.51
CA SER A 212 -16.67 22.89 3.21
C SER A 212 -16.03 23.55 4.41
#